data_1e5695e95c7e3e8f4bf5e747e52cb3d6
#
_entry.id   1e5695e95c7e3e8f4bf5e747e52cb3d6
#
_cell.length_a   1.000
_cell.length_b   1.000
_cell.length_c   1.000
_cell.angle_alpha   90.00
_cell.angle_beta   90.00
_cell.angle_gamma   90.00
#
_symmetry.space_group_name_H-M   'P 1'
#
loop_
_entity.id
_entity.type
_entity.pdbx_description
1 polymer ?
#
loop_
_entity_poly.entity_id
_entity_poly.type
_entity_poly.pdbx_seq_one_letter_code
_entity_poly.pdbx_strand_id
1 'polypeptide(L)'
;MTTLITAKKSESPSSSVSKESRPNVPILEQVLGAEKKEEPKTTGQKVKQGSETSLYFTFAIGGLALLGGFAYVLFDMFFSTESPEKIYGDALKLIRNDGRCQDIFGESIAGYVKGGRRRSHVAHQKYHKDGRDRIRVVFHLKGARSRGLATVEIEKDGGVWNYRFLLVESLEHARTTHVLIDNRKKSNQEQR
;
A
#
# COMPACT_ATOMS: atom_id res chain seq x y z
N MET A 1 35.48 -58.67 -2.28
CA MET A 1 35.66 -58.58 -3.74
C MET A 1 35.83 -57.08 -4.02
N THR A 2 37.08 -56.53 -3.96
CA THR A 2 38.01 -56.51 -5.06
C THR A 2 37.41 -55.79 -6.25
N THR A 3 37.84 -54.59 -6.65
CA THR A 3 39.07 -54.15 -7.34
C THR A 3 39.01 -52.64 -7.49
N LEU A 4 39.90 -51.78 -7.07
CA LEU A 4 41.26 -51.38 -7.51
C LEU A 4 41.43 -51.04 -9.00
N ILE A 5 42.15 -49.94 -9.21
CA ILE A 5 43.01 -49.57 -10.36
C ILE A 5 42.48 -48.37 -11.11
N THR A 6 43.18 -47.27 -11.47
CA THR A 6 44.60 -46.95 -11.49
C THR A 6 44.76 -45.46 -11.85
N ALA A 7 45.77 -44.86 -11.31
CA ALA A 7 46.28 -43.52 -11.68
C ALA A 7 46.91 -43.52 -13.08
N LYS A 8 46.84 -42.41 -13.80
CA LYS A 8 47.82 -42.10 -14.85
C LYS A 8 48.20 -40.62 -14.84
N LYS A 9 49.45 -40.45 -14.47
CA LYS A 9 50.33 -39.31 -14.53
C LYS A 9 50.84 -39.14 -15.95
N SER A 10 50.88 -37.91 -16.48
CA SER A 10 51.90 -37.41 -17.41
C SER A 10 51.73 -35.91 -17.53
N GLU A 11 52.63 -35.17 -16.96
CA GLU A 11 53.81 -34.54 -17.54
C GLU A 11 53.55 -33.28 -18.35
N SER A 12 54.10 -32.20 -17.75
CA SER A 12 54.30 -30.89 -18.38
C SER A 12 55.39 -30.98 -19.50
N PRO A 13 55.46 -29.97 -20.36
CA PRO A 13 56.65 -29.16 -20.31
C PRO A 13 56.39 -27.65 -20.32
N SER A 14 57.31 -27.03 -19.63
CA SER A 14 57.69 -25.63 -19.58
C SER A 14 57.97 -25.00 -20.95
N SER A 15 57.51 -23.73 -21.16
CA SER A 15 58.34 -22.76 -21.86
C SER A 15 57.96 -21.33 -21.44
N SER A 16 58.85 -20.69 -20.77
CA SER A 16 59.47 -19.35 -20.93
C SER A 16 58.52 -18.15 -21.11
N VAL A 17 58.46 -17.38 -20.04
CA VAL A 17 59.00 -16.03 -19.86
C VAL A 17 58.63 -15.04 -20.98
N SER A 18 57.77 -14.13 -20.62
CA SER A 18 57.94 -12.72 -20.87
C SER A 18 57.29 -11.89 -19.78
N LYS A 19 58.12 -11.36 -18.92
CA LYS A 19 57.79 -10.22 -18.02
C LYS A 19 57.55 -9.01 -18.90
N GLU A 20 56.31 -8.70 -19.14
CA GLU A 20 55.93 -7.35 -19.59
C GLU A 20 55.45 -6.56 -18.38
N SER A 21 56.35 -5.71 -17.92
CA SER A 21 56.11 -4.75 -16.87
C SER A 21 55.02 -3.79 -17.28
N ARG A 22 53.83 -3.98 -16.79
CA ARG A 22 52.75 -2.98 -16.86
C ARG A 22 53.13 -1.82 -15.92
N PRO A 23 53.18 -0.57 -16.41
CA PRO A 23 53.37 0.57 -15.53
C PRO A 23 52.20 0.66 -14.58
N ASN A 24 52.53 0.79 -13.30
CA ASN A 24 51.59 0.97 -12.20
C ASN A 24 50.99 2.38 -12.28
N VAL A 25 49.97 2.56 -13.07
CA VAL A 25 49.19 3.81 -13.12
C VAL A 25 48.21 3.79 -11.97
N PRO A 26 48.23 4.77 -11.07
CA PRO A 26 47.29 4.81 -9.97
C PRO A 26 45.85 4.86 -10.50
N ILE A 27 44.98 4.08 -9.88
CA ILE A 27 43.57 3.91 -10.25
C ILE A 27 42.83 5.26 -10.39
N LEU A 28 43.31 6.28 -9.71
CA LEU A 28 42.77 7.64 -9.75
C LEU A 28 42.96 8.30 -11.13
N GLU A 29 44.07 8.01 -11.82
CA GLU A 29 44.37 8.57 -13.13
C GLU A 29 43.59 7.87 -14.25
N GLN A 30 43.23 6.63 -14.04
CA GLN A 30 42.38 5.86 -14.94
C GLN A 30 40.91 6.31 -14.91
N VAL A 31 40.45 6.85 -13.75
CA VAL A 31 39.10 7.40 -13.59
C VAL A 31 39.04 8.87 -14.10
N LEU A 32 40.12 9.63 -13.91
CA LEU A 32 40.20 11.00 -14.40
C LEU A 32 40.58 11.10 -15.89
N GLY A 33 41.28 10.11 -16.43
CA GLY A 33 41.61 10.01 -17.87
C GLY A 33 40.48 9.55 -18.77
N ALA A 34 39.33 9.18 -18.22
CA ALA A 34 38.10 8.89 -18.95
C ALA A 34 37.32 10.15 -19.36
N GLU A 35 37.89 11.33 -19.18
CA GLU A 35 37.42 12.53 -19.85
C GLU A 35 37.73 12.41 -21.33
N LYS A 36 36.84 11.71 -22.01
CA LYS A 36 36.84 11.44 -23.43
C LYS A 36 36.92 12.79 -24.16
N LYS A 37 38.12 13.09 -24.68
CA LYS A 37 38.34 14.21 -25.56
C LYS A 37 37.35 14.11 -26.72
N GLU A 38 36.26 14.85 -26.64
CA GLU A 38 35.25 14.89 -27.70
C GLU A 38 35.89 15.49 -28.94
N GLU A 39 36.16 14.66 -29.94
CA GLU A 39 36.48 15.14 -31.28
C GLU A 39 35.34 16.05 -31.76
N PRO A 40 35.65 17.14 -32.50
CA PRO A 40 34.64 18.07 -32.95
C PRO A 40 33.69 17.37 -33.93
N LYS A 41 32.55 16.94 -33.41
CA LYS A 41 31.50 16.29 -34.20
C LYS A 41 30.94 17.27 -35.22
N THR A 42 30.96 16.86 -36.49
CA THR A 42 30.40 17.59 -37.62
C THR A 42 28.92 17.96 -37.31
N THR A 43 28.50 19.14 -37.79
CA THR A 43 27.18 19.73 -37.52
C THR A 43 26.00 18.73 -37.72
N GLY A 44 26.13 17.84 -38.73
CA GLY A 44 25.14 16.79 -39.00
C GLY A 44 25.06 15.69 -37.90
N GLN A 45 26.18 15.37 -37.23
CA GLN A 45 26.20 14.40 -36.12
C GLN A 45 25.61 14.99 -34.86
N LYS A 46 25.79 16.32 -34.62
CA LYS A 46 25.16 17.01 -33.48
C LYS A 46 23.63 17.06 -33.58
N VAL A 47 23.10 17.25 -34.78
CA VAL A 47 21.66 17.25 -35.04
C VAL A 47 21.07 15.85 -34.83
N LYS A 48 21.73 14.80 -35.27
CA LYS A 48 21.27 13.41 -35.13
C LYS A 48 21.30 12.96 -33.65
N GLN A 49 22.33 13.35 -32.90
CA GLN A 49 22.46 13.04 -31.50
C GLN A 49 21.47 13.87 -30.64
N GLY A 50 21.13 15.09 -31.04
CA GLY A 50 20.11 15.92 -30.41
C GLY A 50 18.71 15.34 -30.57
N SER A 51 18.39 14.74 -31.74
CA SER A 51 17.07 14.12 -31.96
C SER A 51 16.89 12.81 -31.19
N GLU A 52 17.92 11.97 -31.08
CA GLU A 52 17.87 10.75 -30.25
C GLU A 52 17.72 11.08 -28.79
N THR A 53 18.49 12.05 -28.29
CA THR A 53 18.38 12.50 -26.88
C THR A 53 16.99 13.10 -26.59
N SER A 54 16.42 13.87 -27.52
CA SER A 54 15.09 14.43 -27.40
C SER A 54 14.00 13.35 -27.29
N LEU A 55 14.11 12.27 -28.08
CA LEU A 55 13.17 11.16 -28.01
C LEU A 55 13.24 10.46 -26.64
N TYR A 56 14.43 10.21 -26.09
CA TYR A 56 14.56 9.63 -24.75
C TYR A 56 13.95 10.50 -23.67
N PHE A 57 14.13 11.81 -23.73
CA PHE A 57 13.51 12.74 -22.80
C PHE A 57 11.97 12.73 -22.93
N THR A 58 11.45 12.67 -24.15
CA THR A 58 10.01 12.59 -24.38
C THR A 58 9.42 11.30 -23.79
N PHE A 59 10.07 10.17 -24.00
CA PHE A 59 9.66 8.90 -23.40
C PHE A 59 9.79 8.91 -21.88
N ALA A 60 10.84 9.50 -21.32
CA ALA A 60 11.03 9.61 -19.89
C ALA A 60 9.93 10.48 -19.24
N ILE A 61 9.60 11.63 -19.83
CA ILE A 61 8.53 12.51 -19.35
C ILE A 61 7.17 11.82 -19.51
N GLY A 62 6.91 11.17 -20.63
CA GLY A 62 5.69 10.41 -20.88
C GLY A 62 5.51 9.27 -19.88
N GLY A 63 6.57 8.52 -19.62
CA GLY A 63 6.58 7.44 -18.62
C GLY A 63 6.34 7.96 -17.20
N LEU A 64 6.97 9.09 -16.84
CA LEU A 64 6.76 9.71 -15.53
C LEU A 64 5.34 10.25 -15.36
N ALA A 65 4.78 10.86 -16.41
CA ALA A 65 3.40 11.35 -16.40
C ALA A 65 2.41 10.19 -16.26
N LEU A 66 2.62 9.08 -16.95
CA LEU A 66 1.79 7.88 -16.85
C LEU A 66 1.88 7.26 -15.45
N LEU A 67 3.10 7.16 -14.89
CA LEU A 67 3.31 6.65 -13.54
C LEU A 67 2.65 7.58 -12.50
N GLY A 68 2.78 8.89 -12.63
CA GLY A 68 2.14 9.87 -11.76
C GLY A 68 0.61 9.82 -11.84
N GLY A 69 0.05 9.69 -13.04
CA GLY A 69 -1.38 9.50 -13.25
C GLY A 69 -1.90 8.21 -12.62
N PHE A 70 -1.18 7.12 -12.77
CA PHE A 70 -1.52 5.85 -12.13
C PHE A 70 -1.44 5.94 -10.60
N ALA A 71 -0.37 6.54 -10.06
CA ALA A 71 -0.23 6.77 -8.63
C ALA A 71 -1.35 7.65 -8.07
N TYR A 72 -1.78 8.69 -8.82
CA TYR A 72 -2.89 9.54 -8.43
C TYR A 72 -4.22 8.76 -8.33
N VAL A 73 -4.53 7.93 -9.33
CA VAL A 73 -5.73 7.08 -9.32
C VAL A 73 -5.71 6.07 -8.16
N LEU A 74 -4.56 5.44 -7.92
CA LEU A 74 -4.41 4.55 -6.76
C LEU A 74 -4.60 5.30 -5.44
N PHE A 75 -4.00 6.50 -5.33
CA PHE A 75 -4.14 7.31 -4.13
C PHE A 75 -5.61 7.67 -3.87
N ASP A 76 -6.31 8.16 -4.88
CA ASP A 76 -7.75 8.48 -4.78
C ASP A 76 -8.57 7.24 -4.38
N MET A 77 -8.30 6.08 -4.97
CA MET A 77 -8.98 4.83 -4.67
C MET A 77 -8.74 4.34 -3.24
N PHE A 78 -7.50 4.45 -2.73
CA PHE A 78 -7.15 3.99 -1.37
C PHE A 78 -7.51 5.00 -0.28
N PHE A 79 -7.45 6.29 -0.58
CA PHE A 79 -7.75 7.35 0.39
C PHE A 79 -9.18 7.89 0.30
N SER A 80 -9.98 7.35 -0.62
CA SER A 80 -11.40 7.68 -0.68
C SER A 80 -12.08 7.37 0.65
N THR A 81 -12.82 8.34 1.17
CA THR A 81 -13.61 8.20 2.41
C THR A 81 -14.73 7.15 2.27
N GLU A 82 -15.01 6.71 1.03
CA GLU A 82 -15.99 5.67 0.72
C GLU A 82 -15.45 4.25 0.93
N SER A 83 -14.16 4.10 1.23
CA SER A 83 -13.57 2.78 1.47
C SER A 83 -14.13 2.15 2.76
N PRO A 84 -14.75 0.96 2.70
CA PRO A 84 -15.26 0.26 3.86
C PRO A 84 -14.18 -0.02 4.91
N GLU A 85 -12.95 -0.22 4.48
CA GLU A 85 -11.79 -0.46 5.34
C GLU A 85 -11.45 0.78 6.18
N LYS A 86 -11.56 1.98 5.60
CA LYS A 86 -11.35 3.23 6.32
C LYS A 86 -12.45 3.46 7.34
N ILE A 87 -13.72 3.28 6.94
CA ILE A 87 -14.88 3.39 7.85
C ILE A 87 -14.72 2.44 9.04
N TYR A 88 -14.33 1.18 8.77
CA TYR A 88 -14.04 0.19 9.79
C TYR A 88 -12.90 0.63 10.73
N GLY A 89 -11.78 1.10 10.17
CA GLY A 89 -10.62 1.52 10.95
C GLY A 89 -10.93 2.70 11.87
N ASP A 90 -11.64 3.70 11.37
CA ASP A 90 -12.00 4.89 12.13
C ASP A 90 -13.07 4.60 13.16
N ALA A 91 -14.07 3.78 12.84
CA ALA A 91 -15.06 3.31 13.81
C ALA A 91 -14.41 2.51 14.95
N LEU A 92 -13.45 1.64 14.62
CA LEU A 92 -12.73 0.86 15.63
C LEU A 92 -11.88 1.75 16.55
N LYS A 93 -11.27 2.82 16.04
CA LYS A 93 -10.57 3.81 16.89
C LYS A 93 -11.52 4.50 17.87
N LEU A 94 -12.71 4.91 17.39
CA LEU A 94 -13.73 5.53 18.25
C LEU A 94 -14.18 4.58 19.37
N ILE A 95 -14.43 3.31 19.02
CA ILE A 95 -14.83 2.28 20.01
C ILE A 95 -13.73 2.04 21.05
N ARG A 96 -12.47 2.01 20.63
CA ARG A 96 -11.32 1.84 21.55
C ARG A 96 -11.14 3.00 22.51
N ASN A 97 -11.48 4.20 22.09
CA ASN A 97 -11.36 5.41 22.90
C ASN A 97 -12.56 5.68 23.80
N ASP A 98 -13.66 4.95 23.63
CA ASP A 98 -14.86 5.10 24.48
C ASP A 98 -14.70 4.26 25.75
N GLY A 99 -14.72 4.93 26.93
CA GLY A 99 -14.55 4.30 28.21
C GLY A 99 -15.61 3.23 28.51
N ARG A 100 -16.87 3.45 28.08
CA ARG A 100 -17.97 2.47 28.29
C ARG A 100 -17.70 1.18 27.51
N CYS A 101 -17.13 1.31 26.30
CA CYS A 101 -16.72 0.14 25.53
C CYS A 101 -15.54 -0.59 26.20
N GLN A 102 -14.60 0.15 26.78
CA GLN A 102 -13.48 -0.45 27.52
C GLN A 102 -13.95 -1.18 28.78
N ASP A 103 -14.93 -0.65 29.47
CA ASP A 103 -15.52 -1.31 30.69
C ASP A 103 -16.16 -2.66 30.33
N ILE A 104 -16.84 -2.75 29.19
CA ILE A 104 -17.57 -3.95 28.75
C ILE A 104 -16.64 -4.97 28.11
N PHE A 105 -15.79 -4.51 27.20
CA PHE A 105 -14.94 -5.39 26.37
C PHE A 105 -13.53 -5.59 26.95
N GLY A 106 -13.10 -4.70 27.85
CA GLY A 106 -11.73 -4.63 28.35
C GLY A 106 -10.87 -3.69 27.52
N GLU A 107 -9.66 -3.38 27.99
CA GLU A 107 -8.74 -2.44 27.36
C GLU A 107 -8.30 -2.85 25.92
N SER A 108 -8.21 -4.16 25.68
CA SER A 108 -7.79 -4.68 24.38
C SER A 108 -9.00 -5.06 23.51
N ILE A 109 -9.44 -4.12 22.68
CA ILE A 109 -10.56 -4.34 21.75
C ILE A 109 -9.99 -4.57 20.34
N ALA A 110 -10.20 -5.76 19.79
CA ALA A 110 -9.86 -6.12 18.42
C ALA A 110 -11.12 -6.23 17.58
N GLY A 111 -11.11 -5.62 16.39
CA GLY A 111 -12.14 -5.84 15.39
C GLY A 111 -11.76 -7.01 14.48
N TYR A 112 -12.73 -7.83 14.10
CA TYR A 112 -12.55 -8.86 13.10
C TYR A 112 -13.76 -8.99 12.20
N VAL A 113 -13.52 -9.43 10.98
CA VAL A 113 -14.58 -9.68 10.01
C VAL A 113 -14.79 -11.18 9.88
N LYS A 114 -16.04 -11.61 10.00
CA LYS A 114 -16.39 -13.02 9.82
C LYS A 114 -16.37 -13.35 8.32
N GLY A 115 -15.24 -13.79 7.83
CA GLY A 115 -15.05 -14.19 6.43
C GLY A 115 -14.19 -15.44 6.34
N GLY A 116 -14.48 -16.29 5.35
CA GLY A 116 -13.73 -17.53 5.11
C GLY A 116 -12.27 -17.29 4.75
N ARG A 117 -11.48 -18.35 4.81
CA ARG A 117 -10.00 -18.42 4.73
C ARG A 117 -9.28 -17.61 3.65
N ARG A 118 -9.94 -16.97 2.68
CA ARG A 118 -9.27 -16.37 1.51
C ARG A 118 -9.40 -14.87 1.32
N ARG A 119 -10.41 -14.18 1.88
CA ARG A 119 -10.54 -12.70 1.78
C ARG A 119 -11.35 -12.18 2.95
N SER A 120 -10.72 -11.45 3.85
CA SER A 120 -11.35 -10.73 4.94
C SER A 120 -11.85 -9.37 4.40
N HIS A 121 -12.88 -9.38 3.58
CA HIS A 121 -13.55 -8.14 3.20
C HIS A 121 -14.52 -7.73 4.30
N VAL A 122 -14.46 -6.46 4.66
CA VAL A 122 -15.39 -5.86 5.59
C VAL A 122 -16.80 -5.95 5.00
N ALA A 123 -17.72 -6.60 5.70
CA ALA A 123 -19.10 -6.70 5.25
C ALA A 123 -19.72 -5.31 5.22
N HIS A 124 -20.02 -4.83 4.03
CA HIS A 124 -20.60 -3.52 3.82
C HIS A 124 -21.78 -3.57 2.84
N GLN A 125 -22.69 -2.64 3.01
CA GLN A 125 -23.84 -2.46 2.15
C GLN A 125 -23.94 -0.98 1.76
N LYS A 126 -23.86 -0.70 0.45
CA LYS A 126 -24.14 0.61 -0.11
C LYS A 126 -25.60 0.66 -0.56
N TYR A 127 -26.32 1.70 -0.18
CA TYR A 127 -27.71 1.89 -0.57
C TYR A 127 -28.07 3.36 -0.59
N HIS A 128 -29.09 3.69 -1.38
CA HIS A 128 -29.64 5.04 -1.48
C HIS A 128 -30.98 5.08 -0.73
N LYS A 129 -31.12 6.02 0.18
CA LYS A 129 -32.35 6.22 0.94
C LYS A 129 -32.53 7.69 1.30
N ASP A 130 -33.77 8.18 1.15
CA ASP A 130 -34.14 9.58 1.44
C ASP A 130 -33.29 10.59 0.68
N GLY A 131 -33.01 10.31 -0.62
CA GLY A 131 -32.20 11.19 -1.46
C GLY A 131 -30.70 11.24 -1.14
N ARG A 132 -30.20 10.38 -0.24
CA ARG A 132 -28.80 10.34 0.20
C ARG A 132 -28.18 8.96 0.04
N ASP A 133 -26.91 8.94 -0.33
CA ASP A 133 -26.13 7.72 -0.39
C ASP A 133 -25.68 7.34 1.00
N ARG A 134 -25.81 6.06 1.35
CA ARG A 134 -25.45 5.52 2.66
C ARG A 134 -24.59 4.28 2.51
N ILE A 135 -23.63 4.15 3.41
CA ILE A 135 -22.80 2.97 3.55
C ILE A 135 -22.93 2.44 4.97
N ARG A 136 -23.36 1.20 5.09
CA ARG A 136 -23.41 0.49 6.37
C ARG A 136 -22.32 -0.55 6.41
N VAL A 137 -21.54 -0.55 7.50
CA VAL A 137 -20.47 -1.51 7.76
C VAL A 137 -20.78 -2.23 9.05
N VAL A 138 -20.64 -3.57 9.04
CA VAL A 138 -20.88 -4.42 10.19
C VAL A 138 -19.66 -5.28 10.45
N PHE A 139 -19.16 -5.29 11.68
CA PHE A 139 -18.01 -6.09 12.06
C PHE A 139 -18.10 -6.58 13.51
N HIS A 140 -17.39 -7.67 13.78
CA HIS A 140 -17.36 -8.25 15.11
C HIS A 140 -16.25 -7.63 15.95
N LEU A 141 -16.53 -7.49 17.24
CA LEU A 141 -15.59 -7.06 18.26
C LEU A 141 -15.19 -8.24 19.13
N LYS A 142 -13.92 -8.32 19.47
CA LYS A 142 -13.38 -9.26 20.45
C LYS A 142 -12.59 -8.47 21.48
N GLY A 143 -13.09 -8.45 22.69
CA GLY A 143 -12.39 -7.92 23.83
C GLY A 143 -11.80 -9.01 24.70
N ALA A 144 -11.13 -8.61 25.78
CA ALA A 144 -10.63 -9.53 26.81
C ALA A 144 -11.74 -10.13 27.64
N ARG A 145 -12.85 -9.38 27.87
CA ARG A 145 -13.96 -9.76 28.72
C ARG A 145 -15.18 -10.28 27.98
N SER A 146 -15.48 -9.68 26.82
CA SER A 146 -16.68 -10.03 26.05
C SER A 146 -16.48 -9.87 24.56
N ARG A 147 -17.47 -10.38 23.80
CA ARG A 147 -17.56 -10.22 22.34
C ARG A 147 -18.76 -9.37 21.99
N GLY A 148 -18.65 -8.67 20.86
CA GLY A 148 -19.70 -7.79 20.39
C GLY A 148 -19.82 -7.70 18.89
N LEU A 149 -20.81 -6.92 18.47
CA LEU A 149 -21.05 -6.55 17.09
C LEU A 149 -21.09 -5.04 17.02
N ALA A 150 -20.31 -4.46 16.11
CA ALA A 150 -20.37 -3.05 15.79
C ALA A 150 -21.09 -2.84 14.46
N THR A 151 -22.01 -1.89 14.45
CA THR A 151 -22.71 -1.43 13.24
C THR A 151 -22.46 0.06 13.09
N VAL A 152 -21.83 0.44 12.02
CA VAL A 152 -21.58 1.84 11.65
C VAL A 152 -22.29 2.16 10.34
N GLU A 153 -22.90 3.33 10.29
CA GLU A 153 -23.53 3.85 9.08
C GLU A 153 -23.07 5.28 8.86
N ILE A 154 -22.60 5.53 7.64
CA ILE A 154 -22.26 6.86 7.17
C ILE A 154 -23.24 7.30 6.07
N GLU A 155 -23.46 8.59 5.95
CA GLU A 155 -24.36 9.21 5.01
C GLU A 155 -23.64 10.33 4.27
N LYS A 156 -23.86 10.43 2.96
CA LYS A 156 -23.30 11.50 2.13
C LYS A 156 -24.25 12.69 2.13
N ASP A 157 -23.78 13.81 2.64
CA ASP A 157 -24.51 15.06 2.69
C ASP A 157 -23.66 16.18 2.09
N GLY A 158 -24.17 16.87 1.07
CA GLY A 158 -23.43 17.93 0.37
C GLY A 158 -22.06 17.48 -0.20
N GLY A 159 -21.90 16.19 -0.55
CA GLY A 159 -20.62 15.65 -1.04
C GLY A 159 -19.66 15.16 0.07
N VAL A 160 -19.98 15.41 1.32
CA VAL A 160 -19.17 15.00 2.49
C VAL A 160 -19.81 13.80 3.19
N TRP A 161 -18.97 12.81 3.57
CA TRP A 161 -19.41 11.66 4.32
C TRP A 161 -19.39 11.92 5.82
N ASN A 162 -20.55 11.79 6.46
CA ASN A 162 -20.74 12.02 7.89
C ASN A 162 -21.23 10.75 8.59
N TYR A 163 -20.82 10.55 9.85
CA TYR A 163 -21.38 9.47 10.65
C TYR A 163 -22.85 9.74 10.94
N ARG A 164 -23.70 8.79 10.54
CA ARG A 164 -25.12 8.81 10.86
C ARG A 164 -25.38 8.13 12.20
N PHE A 165 -24.80 6.96 12.42
CA PHE A 165 -24.77 6.32 13.72
C PHE A 165 -23.61 5.31 13.84
N LEU A 166 -23.21 5.07 15.09
CA LEU A 166 -22.29 4.02 15.50
C LEU A 166 -22.87 3.33 16.72
N LEU A 167 -23.23 2.06 16.56
CA LEU A 167 -23.83 1.22 17.59
C LEU A 167 -22.89 0.05 17.90
N VAL A 168 -22.79 -0.31 19.16
CA VAL A 168 -22.04 -1.46 19.64
C VAL A 168 -22.96 -2.33 20.50
N GLU A 169 -23.12 -3.58 20.11
CA GLU A 169 -23.93 -4.57 20.81
C GLU A 169 -23.02 -5.58 21.52
N SER A 170 -23.23 -5.79 22.80
CA SER A 170 -22.60 -6.89 23.55
C SER A 170 -23.36 -8.20 23.28
N LEU A 171 -22.65 -9.28 22.94
CA LEU A 171 -23.25 -10.59 22.67
C LEU A 171 -23.31 -11.49 23.88
N GLU A 172 -22.49 -11.27 24.90
CA GLU A 172 -22.29 -12.19 26.03
C GLU A 172 -23.04 -11.80 27.30
N HIS A 173 -23.31 -10.51 27.52
CA HIS A 173 -24.02 -10.01 28.69
C HIS A 173 -25.27 -9.24 28.27
N ALA A 174 -26.43 -9.86 28.44
CA ALA A 174 -27.75 -9.26 28.26
C ALA A 174 -27.87 -8.29 27.10
N ARG A 175 -27.55 -8.72 25.87
CA ARG A 175 -27.64 -7.96 24.59
C ARG A 175 -27.83 -6.45 24.74
N THR A 176 -26.88 -5.80 25.38
CA THR A 176 -26.95 -4.35 25.63
C THR A 176 -26.40 -3.62 24.43
N THR A 177 -27.18 -2.69 23.88
CA THR A 177 -26.77 -1.83 22.79
C THR A 177 -26.26 -0.51 23.33
N HIS A 178 -25.02 -0.19 23.03
CA HIS A 178 -24.39 1.09 23.35
C HIS A 178 -24.33 1.95 22.11
N VAL A 179 -24.91 3.14 22.20
CA VAL A 179 -24.90 4.14 21.14
C VAL A 179 -23.73 5.09 21.38
N LEU A 180 -22.74 5.05 20.47
CA LEU A 180 -21.59 5.96 20.51
C LEU A 180 -21.90 7.25 19.78
N ILE A 181 -22.49 7.13 18.61
CA ILE A 181 -22.88 8.27 17.75
C ILE A 181 -24.31 8.03 17.29
N ASP A 182 -25.17 9.06 17.40
CA ASP A 182 -26.50 9.07 16.80
C ASP A 182 -26.85 10.45 16.26
N ASN A 183 -26.66 10.61 14.97
CA ASN A 183 -26.99 11.82 14.23
C ASN A 183 -28.28 11.67 13.39
N ARG A 184 -29.05 10.59 13.59
CA ARG A 184 -30.27 10.31 12.80
C ARG A 184 -31.33 11.41 12.90
N LYS A 185 -31.39 12.10 14.02
CA LYS A 185 -32.36 13.20 14.23
C LYS A 185 -31.99 14.46 13.45
N LYS A 186 -30.69 14.75 13.30
CA LYS A 186 -30.23 15.91 12.53
C LYS A 186 -30.56 15.76 11.04
N SER A 187 -30.29 14.61 10.48
CA SER A 187 -30.51 14.35 9.05
C SER A 187 -32.02 14.38 8.67
N ASN A 188 -32.92 14.09 9.59
CA ASN A 188 -34.36 14.17 9.37
C ASN A 188 -34.93 15.58 9.51
N GLN A 189 -34.25 16.50 10.20
CA GLN A 189 -34.70 17.89 10.35
C GLN A 189 -34.32 18.76 9.15
N GLU A 190 -33.23 18.45 8.46
CA GLU A 190 -32.81 19.16 7.25
C GLU A 190 -33.68 18.82 6.00
N GLN A 191 -34.51 17.78 6.10
CA GLN A 191 -35.44 17.37 5.02
C GLN A 191 -36.87 17.93 5.17
N ARG A 192 -37.17 18.73 6.18
CA ARG A 192 -38.45 19.40 6.38
C ARG A 192 -38.40 20.88 6.02
#